data_dd2ce433e1683291e586527d3b44587d
#
_entry.id   dd2ce433e1683291e586527d3b44587d
#
_cell.length_a   1.000
_cell.length_b   1.000
_cell.length_c   1.000
_cell.angle_alpha   90.00
_cell.angle_beta   90.00
_cell.angle_gamma   90.00
#
_symmetry.space_group_name_H-M   'P 1'
#
loop_
_entity.id
_entity.type
_entity.pdbx_description
1 polymer ?
#
loop_
_entity_poly.entity_id
_entity_poly.type
_entity_poly.pdbx_seq_one_letter_code
_entity_poly.pdbx_strand_id
1 'polypeptide(L)'
;MLRSVDCSLQKLVKITSITRRPEMPKTWLEKKACTKPAHVVVLEKKFAGLPPGTKLLITSPEIIDRYMRYIPSGSFISIVEMRKDLAKSHKADASCPITSSIHSRIVAEIAIEELAEGASPNSVCPFWRVVDPRSDLATKLSVGAAGIEQLRTDELNRKVPNSKST
;
A
#
# COMPACT_ATOMS: atom_id res chain seq x y z
N MET A 1 3.29 -52.27 55.06
CA MET A 1 2.63 -51.00 55.45
C MET A 1 3.39 -49.89 54.76
N LEU A 2 2.94 -49.50 53.56
CA LEU A 2 3.49 -48.38 52.88
C LEU A 2 2.33 -47.50 52.43
N ARG A 3 2.27 -46.34 53.04
CA ARG A 3 1.24 -45.31 52.79
C ARG A 3 1.43 -44.60 51.52
N SER A 4 0.38 -44.51 50.78
CA SER A 4 0.01 -43.58 49.72
C SER A 4 0.65 -42.22 49.88
N VAL A 5 1.45 -41.76 48.91
CA VAL A 5 1.87 -40.37 48.76
C VAL A 5 1.16 -39.77 47.57
N ASP A 6 0.48 -38.81 47.93
CA ASP A 6 -0.39 -37.81 47.39
C ASP A 6 -0.11 -37.40 45.94
N CYS A 7 -1.14 -37.57 45.12
CA CYS A 7 -1.23 -37.17 43.71
C CYS A 7 -1.62 -35.69 43.57
N SER A 8 -1.17 -34.81 44.47
CA SER A 8 -1.60 -33.39 44.50
C SER A 8 -0.55 -32.37 44.03
N LEU A 9 0.62 -32.80 43.58
CA LEU A 9 1.70 -31.90 43.21
C LEU A 9 1.96 -31.72 41.69
N GLN A 10 1.09 -32.30 40.85
CA GLN A 10 1.25 -32.18 39.38
C GLN A 10 0.37 -31.15 38.71
N LYS A 11 -0.33 -30.28 39.47
CA LYS A 11 -1.19 -29.22 38.88
C LYS A 11 -0.63 -27.80 38.92
N LEU A 12 0.64 -27.62 39.22
CA LEU A 12 1.22 -26.26 39.40
C LEU A 12 2.34 -25.89 38.43
N VAL A 13 2.45 -26.58 37.28
CA VAL A 13 3.40 -26.17 36.23
C VAL A 13 2.69 -26.04 34.89
N LYS A 14 1.77 -25.11 34.77
CA LYS A 14 1.25 -24.62 33.48
C LYS A 14 0.95 -23.12 33.55
N ILE A 15 1.92 -22.36 34.04
CA ILE A 15 1.98 -20.95 33.78
C ILE A 15 3.35 -20.73 33.12
N THR A 16 3.55 -21.30 31.95
CA THR A 16 4.51 -20.80 31.00
C THR A 16 3.89 -19.52 30.44
N SER A 17 4.30 -18.43 31.03
CA SER A 17 4.12 -17.11 30.45
C SER A 17 4.59 -17.17 28.99
N ILE A 18 3.64 -17.18 28.07
CA ILE A 18 3.89 -16.84 26.68
C ILE A 18 4.22 -15.34 26.71
N THR A 19 5.46 -15.03 26.97
CA THR A 19 6.04 -13.74 26.66
C THR A 19 5.99 -13.65 25.13
N ARG A 20 4.85 -13.17 24.59
CA ARG A 20 4.84 -12.70 23.20
C ARG A 20 5.92 -11.62 23.13
N ARG A 21 7.07 -11.96 22.55
CA ARG A 21 7.98 -10.92 22.05
C ARG A 21 7.11 -9.92 21.32
N PRO A 22 7.22 -8.60 21.58
CA PRO A 22 6.56 -7.62 20.74
C PRO A 22 7.01 -7.90 19.30
N GLU A 23 6.06 -8.35 18.50
CA GLU A 23 6.29 -8.64 17.09
C GLU A 23 6.68 -7.30 16.47
N MET A 24 7.93 -7.18 16.00
CA MET A 24 8.39 -5.96 15.35
C MET A 24 7.45 -5.64 14.18
N PRO A 25 7.04 -4.39 14.00
CA PRO A 25 6.14 -4.03 12.92
C PRO A 25 6.75 -4.44 11.58
N LYS A 26 5.99 -5.15 10.77
CA LYS A 26 6.42 -5.59 9.43
C LYS A 26 6.91 -4.41 8.61
N THR A 27 8.03 -4.59 7.94
CA THR A 27 8.54 -3.63 6.95
C THR A 27 7.55 -3.47 5.80
N TRP A 28 7.69 -2.43 4.99
CA TRP A 28 6.81 -2.22 3.83
C TRP A 28 6.97 -3.32 2.79
N LEU A 29 8.20 -3.83 2.59
CA LEU A 29 8.47 -4.97 1.71
C LEU A 29 7.80 -6.25 2.21
N GLU A 30 7.84 -6.53 3.51
CA GLU A 30 7.13 -7.67 4.09
C GLU A 30 5.61 -7.53 3.98
N LYS A 31 5.06 -6.32 4.16
CA LYS A 31 3.64 -6.05 3.93
C LYS A 31 3.26 -6.31 2.47
N LYS A 32 4.09 -5.90 1.51
CA LYS A 32 3.91 -6.19 0.09
C LYS A 32 3.91 -7.70 -0.17
N ALA A 33 4.91 -8.42 0.34
CA ALA A 33 5.05 -9.86 0.16
C ALA A 33 3.89 -10.68 0.77
N CYS A 34 3.27 -10.20 1.85
CA CYS A 34 2.12 -10.86 2.48
C CYS A 34 0.79 -10.58 1.77
N THR A 35 0.75 -9.75 0.74
CA THR A 35 -0.49 -9.36 0.06
C THR A 35 -0.89 -10.42 -0.97
N LYS A 36 -2.18 -10.74 -1.01
CA LYS A 36 -2.74 -11.64 -2.03
C LYS A 36 -2.73 -10.97 -3.41
N PRO A 37 -2.60 -11.76 -4.50
CA PRO A 37 -2.75 -11.26 -5.86
C PRO A 37 -4.11 -10.55 -6.06
N ALA A 38 -4.14 -9.59 -6.98
CA ALA A 38 -5.37 -8.91 -7.34
C ALA A 38 -6.40 -9.91 -7.88
N HIS A 39 -7.65 -9.75 -7.45
CA HIS A 39 -8.76 -10.63 -7.88
C HIS A 39 -10.08 -9.88 -7.83
N VAL A 40 -11.07 -10.40 -8.57
CA VAL A 40 -12.42 -9.84 -8.61
C VAL A 40 -13.33 -10.69 -7.73
N VAL A 41 -14.12 -10.03 -6.89
CA VAL A 41 -15.16 -10.65 -6.07
C VAL A 41 -16.53 -10.08 -6.45
N VAL A 42 -17.59 -10.88 -6.28
CA VAL A 42 -18.96 -10.41 -6.43
C VAL A 42 -19.49 -10.06 -5.05
N LEU A 43 -20.00 -8.85 -4.89
CA LEU A 43 -20.53 -8.39 -3.61
C LEU A 43 -21.84 -9.13 -3.27
N GLU A 44 -21.88 -9.78 -2.12
CA GLU A 44 -23.11 -10.40 -1.58
C GLU A 44 -23.99 -9.37 -0.88
N LYS A 45 -23.40 -8.31 -0.34
CA LYS A 45 -24.06 -7.24 0.41
C LYS A 45 -23.59 -5.87 -0.08
N LYS A 46 -24.39 -4.82 0.20
CA LYS A 46 -23.99 -3.43 -0.09
C LYS A 46 -22.66 -3.08 0.58
N PHE A 47 -21.72 -2.53 -0.18
CA PHE A 47 -20.41 -2.13 0.30
C PHE A 47 -19.95 -0.82 -0.37
N ALA A 48 -19.47 0.14 0.42
CA ALA A 48 -18.93 1.43 -0.07
C ALA A 48 -19.86 2.15 -1.09
N GLY A 49 -21.18 2.07 -0.89
CA GLY A 49 -22.18 2.65 -1.79
C GLY A 49 -22.54 1.78 -3.00
N LEU A 50 -21.86 0.66 -3.23
CA LEU A 50 -22.11 -0.28 -4.31
C LEU A 50 -23.16 -1.33 -3.92
N PRO A 51 -24.11 -1.69 -4.82
CA PRO A 51 -25.14 -2.68 -4.55
C PRO A 51 -24.57 -4.12 -4.55
N PRO A 52 -25.32 -5.09 -3.99
CA PRO A 52 -25.04 -6.51 -4.18
C PRO A 52 -25.00 -6.87 -5.66
N GLY A 53 -24.20 -7.88 -6.03
CA GLY A 53 -23.99 -8.29 -7.42
C GLY A 53 -22.89 -7.54 -8.16
N THR A 54 -22.39 -6.41 -7.60
CA THR A 54 -21.28 -5.65 -8.19
C THR A 54 -20.00 -6.47 -8.20
N LYS A 55 -19.31 -6.51 -9.33
CA LYS A 55 -17.96 -7.09 -9.47
C LYS A 55 -16.94 -6.09 -8.95
N LEU A 56 -16.35 -6.39 -7.80
CA LEU A 56 -15.39 -5.53 -7.12
C LEU A 56 -13.98 -6.06 -7.28
N LEU A 57 -13.09 -5.25 -7.84
CA LEU A 57 -11.66 -5.56 -7.89
C LEU A 57 -11.03 -5.31 -6.52
N ILE A 58 -10.48 -6.35 -5.92
CA ILE A 58 -9.55 -6.26 -4.80
C ILE A 58 -8.17 -6.10 -5.39
N THR A 59 -7.55 -4.94 -5.18
CA THR A 59 -6.25 -4.60 -5.76
C THR A 59 -5.10 -5.36 -5.08
N SER A 60 -3.91 -5.30 -5.66
CA SER A 60 -2.65 -5.69 -5.00
C SER A 60 -1.61 -4.59 -5.21
N PRO A 61 -0.52 -4.56 -4.42
CA PRO A 61 0.56 -3.58 -4.61
C PRO A 61 1.19 -3.66 -6.00
N GLU A 62 1.29 -4.86 -6.59
CA GLU A 62 1.92 -5.07 -7.89
C GLU A 62 1.16 -4.37 -9.03
N ILE A 63 -0.18 -4.48 -9.05
CA ILE A 63 -0.97 -3.84 -10.12
C ILE A 63 -0.98 -2.32 -9.96
N ILE A 64 -0.92 -1.82 -8.72
CA ILE A 64 -0.84 -0.38 -8.43
C ILE A 64 0.53 0.17 -8.83
N ASP A 65 1.62 -0.49 -8.44
CA ASP A 65 2.99 -0.10 -8.83
C ASP A 65 3.13 -0.06 -10.35
N ARG A 66 2.69 -1.10 -11.04
CA ARG A 66 2.70 -1.18 -12.51
C ARG A 66 1.90 -0.04 -13.13
N TYR A 67 0.72 0.25 -12.62
CA TYR A 67 -0.11 1.33 -13.12
C TYR A 67 0.55 2.69 -12.95
N MET A 68 1.10 2.99 -11.75
CA MET A 68 1.78 4.24 -11.47
C MET A 68 2.99 4.47 -12.37
N ARG A 69 3.77 3.42 -12.65
CA ARG A 69 4.91 3.47 -13.58
C ARG A 69 4.49 3.73 -15.03
N TYR A 70 3.26 3.35 -15.39
CA TYR A 70 2.73 3.57 -16.75
C TYR A 70 2.31 5.02 -17.02
N ILE A 71 2.08 5.82 -15.97
CA ILE A 71 1.72 7.22 -16.11
C ILE A 71 2.92 7.98 -16.65
N PRO A 72 2.77 8.76 -17.76
CA PRO A 72 3.87 9.53 -18.30
C PRO A 72 4.42 10.56 -17.32
N SER A 73 5.72 10.82 -17.38
CA SER A 73 6.37 11.85 -16.56
C SER A 73 5.71 13.22 -16.79
N GLY A 74 5.47 13.94 -15.71
CA GLY A 74 4.78 15.24 -15.70
C GLY A 74 3.27 15.16 -15.90
N SER A 75 2.68 13.95 -15.88
CA SER A 75 1.23 13.74 -15.84
C SER A 75 0.80 13.31 -14.45
N PHE A 76 -0.29 13.90 -13.98
CA PHE A 76 -0.85 13.60 -12.67
C PHE A 76 -2.31 13.19 -12.83
N ILE A 77 -2.69 12.09 -12.21
CA ILE A 77 -4.06 11.59 -12.20
C ILE A 77 -4.52 11.36 -10.77
N SER A 78 -5.83 11.34 -10.56
CA SER A 78 -6.37 11.08 -9.23
C SER A 78 -6.39 9.59 -8.92
N ILE A 79 -6.37 9.24 -7.63
CA ILE A 79 -6.56 7.84 -7.17
C ILE A 79 -7.94 7.29 -7.61
N VAL A 80 -8.92 8.17 -7.81
CA VAL A 80 -10.25 7.79 -8.31
C VAL A 80 -10.19 7.35 -9.76
N GLU A 81 -9.45 8.05 -10.62
CA GLU A 81 -9.22 7.68 -12.02
C GLU A 81 -8.43 6.38 -12.11
N MET A 82 -7.33 6.26 -11.37
CA MET A 82 -6.58 5.00 -11.28
C MET A 82 -7.50 3.81 -10.94
N ARG A 83 -8.39 3.98 -9.96
CA ARG A 83 -9.34 2.94 -9.55
C ARG A 83 -10.29 2.55 -10.65
N LYS A 84 -10.80 3.53 -11.42
CA LYS A 84 -11.69 3.29 -12.58
C LYS A 84 -10.96 2.50 -13.67
N ASP A 85 -9.75 2.89 -14.00
CA ASP A 85 -8.95 2.25 -15.03
C ASP A 85 -8.55 0.82 -14.64
N LEU A 86 -8.16 0.60 -13.39
CA LEU A 86 -7.86 -0.73 -12.86
C LEU A 86 -9.10 -1.64 -12.88
N ALA A 87 -10.27 -1.12 -12.49
CA ALA A 87 -11.52 -1.89 -12.57
C ALA A 87 -11.80 -2.31 -14.01
N LYS A 88 -11.73 -1.36 -14.94
CA LYS A 88 -11.97 -1.61 -16.38
C LYS A 88 -11.00 -2.66 -16.95
N SER A 89 -9.71 -2.54 -16.64
CA SER A 89 -8.68 -3.47 -17.13
C SER A 89 -8.86 -4.91 -16.60
N HIS A 90 -9.49 -5.05 -15.43
CA HIS A 90 -9.78 -6.34 -14.78
C HIS A 90 -11.24 -6.82 -14.99
N LYS A 91 -12.00 -6.19 -15.88
CA LYS A 91 -13.41 -6.52 -16.17
C LYS A 91 -14.28 -6.51 -14.90
N ALA A 92 -14.00 -5.59 -13.99
CA ALA A 92 -14.76 -5.31 -12.77
C ALA A 92 -15.57 -4.03 -12.92
N ASP A 93 -16.65 -3.91 -12.17
CA ASP A 93 -17.51 -2.72 -12.18
C ASP A 93 -16.89 -1.58 -11.37
N ALA A 94 -16.14 -1.92 -10.32
CA ALA A 94 -15.44 -0.96 -9.46
C ALA A 94 -14.19 -1.58 -8.83
N SER A 95 -13.25 -0.73 -8.36
CA SER A 95 -12.13 -1.14 -7.51
C SER A 95 -12.41 -0.80 -6.05
N CYS A 96 -12.04 -1.68 -5.14
CA CYS A 96 -12.20 -1.47 -3.71
C CYS A 96 -11.43 -0.22 -3.24
N PRO A 97 -12.11 0.80 -2.67
CA PRO A 97 -11.44 2.02 -2.22
C PRO A 97 -10.44 1.76 -1.09
N ILE A 98 -10.77 0.82 -0.20
CA ILE A 98 -9.96 0.50 0.97
C ILE A 98 -8.66 -0.17 0.54
N THR A 99 -8.72 -1.25 -0.25
CA THR A 99 -7.51 -1.96 -0.69
C THR A 99 -6.66 -1.10 -1.62
N SER A 100 -7.29 -0.29 -2.49
CA SER A 100 -6.55 0.65 -3.34
C SER A 100 -5.75 1.67 -2.52
N SER A 101 -6.32 2.22 -1.45
CA SER A 101 -5.63 3.18 -0.58
C SER A 101 -4.50 2.50 0.21
N ILE A 102 -4.75 1.32 0.78
CA ILE A 102 -3.74 0.57 1.55
C ILE A 102 -2.56 0.19 0.65
N HIS A 103 -2.83 -0.35 -0.53
CA HIS A 103 -1.78 -0.81 -1.44
C HIS A 103 -1.02 0.37 -2.07
N SER A 104 -1.70 1.49 -2.37
CA SER A 104 -1.02 2.73 -2.78
C SER A 104 -0.06 3.24 -1.71
N ARG A 105 -0.44 3.15 -0.43
CA ARG A 105 0.46 3.48 0.68
C ARG A 105 1.67 2.57 0.74
N ILE A 106 1.47 1.25 0.62
CA ILE A 106 2.58 0.27 0.64
C ILE A 106 3.59 0.59 -0.48
N VAL A 107 3.10 0.80 -1.69
CA VAL A 107 3.95 1.11 -2.86
C VAL A 107 4.69 2.45 -2.67
N ALA A 108 3.99 3.47 -2.17
CA ALA A 108 4.58 4.78 -1.94
C ALA A 108 5.66 4.75 -0.85
N GLU A 109 5.42 4.07 0.28
CA GLU A 109 6.40 3.99 1.37
C GLU A 109 7.66 3.20 0.96
N ILE A 110 7.52 2.14 0.15
CA ILE A 110 8.68 1.44 -0.42
C ILE A 110 9.50 2.40 -1.29
N ALA A 111 8.84 3.14 -2.19
CA ALA A 111 9.53 4.11 -3.03
C ALA A 111 10.21 5.23 -2.24
N ILE A 112 9.62 5.66 -1.12
CA ILE A 112 10.21 6.65 -0.22
C ILE A 112 11.45 6.09 0.48
N GLU A 113 11.41 4.84 0.96
CA GLU A 113 12.57 4.16 1.54
C GLU A 113 13.70 4.04 0.51
N GLU A 114 13.40 3.60 -0.73
CA GLU A 114 14.37 3.51 -1.81
C GLU A 114 15.00 4.89 -2.15
N LEU A 115 14.21 5.96 -2.18
CA LEU A 115 14.72 7.32 -2.39
C LEU A 115 15.63 7.79 -1.24
N ALA A 116 15.28 7.46 0.00
CA ALA A 116 16.09 7.79 1.17
C ALA A 116 17.44 7.03 1.18
N GLU A 117 17.48 5.85 0.59
CA GLU A 117 18.70 5.06 0.37
C GLU A 117 19.53 5.52 -0.83
N GLY A 118 19.07 6.56 -1.55
CA GLY A 118 19.81 7.17 -2.66
C GLY A 118 19.40 6.65 -4.04
N ALA A 119 18.30 5.93 -4.17
CA ALA A 119 17.79 5.51 -5.48
C ALA A 119 17.37 6.73 -6.33
N SER A 120 17.54 6.61 -7.64
CA SER A 120 17.10 7.64 -8.57
C SER A 120 15.57 7.74 -8.60
N PRO A 121 14.97 8.95 -8.66
CA PRO A 121 13.54 9.11 -8.86
C PRO A 121 12.99 8.44 -10.12
N ASN A 122 13.84 8.16 -11.10
CA ASN A 122 13.44 7.44 -12.31
C ASN A 122 13.39 5.91 -12.13
N SER A 123 14.03 5.38 -11.10
CA SER A 123 14.05 3.93 -10.81
C SER A 123 12.92 3.48 -9.87
N VAL A 124 12.46 4.37 -8.99
CA VAL A 124 11.42 4.07 -8.01
C VAL A 124 10.02 4.22 -8.61
N CYS A 125 9.00 3.71 -7.89
CA CYS A 125 7.61 3.91 -8.27
C CYS A 125 7.22 5.40 -8.14
N PRO A 126 6.71 6.05 -9.20
CA PRO A 126 6.38 7.47 -9.16
C PRO A 126 5.00 7.72 -8.53
N PHE A 127 4.84 7.35 -7.25
CA PHE A 127 3.59 7.46 -6.50
C PHE A 127 3.03 8.89 -6.45
N TRP A 128 3.88 9.91 -6.54
CA TRP A 128 3.49 11.33 -6.59
C TRP A 128 2.66 11.70 -7.82
N ARG A 129 2.64 10.85 -8.87
CA ARG A 129 1.78 11.06 -10.03
C ARG A 129 0.31 10.75 -9.75
N VAL A 130 0.02 9.98 -8.68
CA VAL A 130 -1.33 9.56 -8.29
C VAL A 130 -1.74 10.14 -6.93
N VAL A 131 -0.83 10.20 -5.98
CA VAL A 131 -1.15 10.68 -4.63
C VAL A 131 -1.21 12.21 -4.62
N ASP A 132 -2.41 12.76 -4.45
CA ASP A 132 -2.59 14.21 -4.29
C ASP A 132 -1.99 14.66 -2.95
N PRO A 133 -1.14 15.71 -2.92
CA PRO A 133 -0.59 16.27 -1.68
C PRO A 133 -1.64 16.66 -0.64
N ARG A 134 -2.85 17.00 -1.08
CA ARG A 134 -3.99 17.40 -0.21
C ARG A 134 -4.85 16.23 0.24
N SER A 135 -4.51 15.00 -0.15
CA SER A 135 -5.30 13.81 0.23
C SER A 135 -4.96 13.30 1.64
N ASP A 136 -5.92 12.60 2.26
CA ASP A 136 -5.70 11.87 3.52
C ASP A 136 -4.58 10.81 3.39
N LEU A 137 -4.35 10.32 2.19
CA LEU A 137 -3.25 9.39 1.94
C LEU A 137 -1.91 10.09 2.09
N ALA A 138 -1.76 11.32 1.58
CA ALA A 138 -0.54 12.10 1.69
C ALA A 138 -0.14 12.36 3.15
N THR A 139 -1.11 12.62 4.04
CA THR A 139 -0.85 12.83 5.47
C THR A 139 -0.35 11.59 6.19
N LYS A 140 -0.57 10.40 5.61
CA LYS A 140 -0.15 9.11 6.17
C LYS A 140 1.20 8.62 5.63
N LEU A 141 1.75 9.30 4.62
CA LEU A 141 3.06 8.98 4.06
C LEU A 141 4.17 9.67 4.87
N SER A 142 5.30 9.02 4.98
CA SER A 142 6.45 9.51 5.74
C SER A 142 7.01 10.85 5.22
N VAL A 143 6.90 11.13 3.92
CA VAL A 143 7.29 12.42 3.32
C VAL A 143 6.23 13.51 3.45
N GLY A 144 4.97 13.15 3.75
CA GLY A 144 3.87 14.09 3.86
C GLY A 144 3.54 14.84 2.56
N ALA A 145 2.64 15.83 2.66
CA ALA A 145 2.22 16.65 1.52
C ALA A 145 3.38 17.41 0.86
N ALA A 146 4.23 18.03 1.68
CA ALA A 146 5.36 18.84 1.18
C ALA A 146 6.36 18.02 0.37
N GLY A 147 6.67 16.79 0.81
CA GLY A 147 7.57 15.90 0.06
C GLY A 147 6.98 15.46 -1.28
N ILE A 148 5.66 15.23 -1.34
CA ILE A 148 4.99 14.91 -2.60
C ILE A 148 5.02 16.09 -3.57
N GLU A 149 4.75 17.31 -3.09
CA GLU A 149 4.83 18.53 -3.91
C GLU A 149 6.25 18.76 -4.44
N GLN A 150 7.28 18.53 -3.62
CA GLN A 150 8.66 18.63 -4.03
C GLN A 150 8.98 17.63 -5.16
N LEU A 151 8.60 16.36 -5.01
CA LEU A 151 8.81 15.32 -6.03
C LEU A 151 8.11 15.66 -7.36
N ARG A 152 6.90 16.22 -7.32
CA ARG A 152 6.19 16.73 -8.51
C ARG A 152 6.92 17.88 -9.17
N THR A 153 7.36 18.86 -8.39
CA THR A 153 8.10 20.02 -8.89
C THR A 153 9.42 19.61 -9.52
N ASP A 154 10.17 18.72 -8.87
CA ASP A 154 11.44 18.22 -9.38
C ASP A 154 11.26 17.43 -10.68
N GLU A 155 10.18 16.67 -10.80
CA GLU A 155 9.86 15.95 -12.03
C GLU A 155 9.54 16.92 -13.19
N LEU A 156 8.74 17.94 -12.94
CA LEU A 156 8.41 18.95 -13.94
C LEU A 156 9.65 19.74 -14.39
N ASN A 157 10.52 20.12 -13.46
CA ASN A 157 11.76 20.83 -13.75
C ASN A 157 12.74 19.99 -14.57
N ARG A 158 12.80 18.68 -14.35
CA ARG A 158 13.61 17.76 -15.16
C ARG A 158 13.08 17.58 -16.58
N LYS A 159 11.77 17.77 -16.80
CA LYS A 159 11.13 17.65 -18.11
C LYS A 159 11.36 18.88 -19.00
N VAL A 160 11.63 20.06 -18.41
CA VAL A 160 11.99 21.28 -19.14
C VAL A 160 13.51 21.27 -19.34
N PRO A 161 14.05 20.87 -20.50
CA PRO A 161 15.48 21.05 -20.75
C PRO A 161 15.75 22.55 -20.74
N ASN A 162 16.79 22.94 -20.04
CA ASN A 162 17.27 24.32 -19.93
C ASN A 162 17.52 24.89 -21.34
N SER A 163 16.52 25.55 -21.94
CA SER A 163 16.66 26.30 -23.21
C SER A 163 17.23 27.68 -22.92
N LYS A 164 18.31 27.77 -22.15
CA LYS A 164 19.10 28.98 -21.96
C LYS A 164 20.57 28.61 -21.90
N SER A 165 21.15 28.38 -23.05
CA SER A 165 22.59 28.52 -23.29
C SER A 165 22.76 28.96 -24.73
N THR A 166 22.70 30.24 -24.92
CA THR A 166 23.38 30.95 -26.05
C THR A 166 23.99 32.16 -25.46
#